data_aa8c131357c3c354e572ef92d93d28aa
#
_entry.id   aa8c131357c3c354e572ef92d93d28aa
#
_cell.length_a   1.000
_cell.length_b   1.000
_cell.length_c   1.000
_cell.angle_alpha   90.00
_cell.angle_beta   90.00
_cell.angle_gamma   90.00
#
_symmetry.space_group_name_H-M   'P 1'
#
loop_
_entity.id
_entity.type
_entity.pdbx_description
1 polymer ?
#
loop_
_entity_poly.entity_id
_entity_poly.type
_entity_poly.pdbx_seq_one_letter_code
_entity_poly.pdbx_strand_id
1 'polypeptide(L)'
;MDGYVRLPMTNSVNQAALAKQILTTAIECSRHSTFWHCRLIFRIVQMFATERDYPNACSFLSVGAEYAHLMGAQYTRILFLLSEGMLLMVDRKLSEVHQVLSQAGQLVEAWQGSAQHKEALKVFFLVLQVCHYLSAGQVKSVKPCLKQLQQGIQTITSLHSDEETVPSNPGDMFHWMPKEHMCVLVYLVTVLHSMQAGYMDKAHKYTDKALMQIEKLKIVDSNPILHSFQLLLLEHIAMCRLVMGNKTLAIQEASQALQICRQEPRLFARHRPQLHTLLGLYAMSMNCMEAAEAQFNSVVRSMASPELRILASLNLVIVYLRCHREKELQELLARLNPETLPSASHSLRAAAYYVHGFNAFFQARYNEAKRYLRETLKMANAEDLNRLTSCSLVLLGHIFFSLGNSRESMNMVTPAMQLASKIPDVHVQLWASALLKDLYRLCGQPLQEQEAVQTHAGFSQLLLKDHFQASQLPEHNLIQVRPTWPCLPRERVLAGVFELTLIQRTT
;
A
#
# COMPACT_ATOMS: atom_id res chain seq x y z
N MET A 1 -40.33 -6.72 25.94
CA MET A 1 -40.47 -5.26 26.20
C MET A 1 -39.09 -4.68 26.34
N ASP A 2 -38.44 -4.35 25.20
CA ASP A 2 -37.07 -3.91 25.19
C ASP A 2 -37.02 -2.51 24.63
N GLY A 3 -36.95 -1.56 25.56
CA GLY A 3 -36.77 -0.15 25.26
C GLY A 3 -35.29 0.16 25.02
N TYR A 4 -34.77 -0.09 23.81
CA TYR A 4 -33.51 0.53 23.38
C TYR A 4 -33.73 2.00 23.10
N VAL A 5 -33.43 2.83 24.10
CA VAL A 5 -33.36 4.29 23.96
C VAL A 5 -32.22 4.60 23.03
N ARG A 6 -32.51 5.03 21.79
CA ARG A 6 -31.55 5.67 20.91
C ARG A 6 -31.15 7.00 21.53
N LEU A 7 -29.97 7.04 22.15
CA LEU A 7 -29.36 8.29 22.58
C LEU A 7 -28.98 9.14 21.36
N PRO A 8 -29.33 10.44 21.36
CA PRO A 8 -29.04 11.32 20.22
C PRO A 8 -27.51 11.54 20.06
N MET A 9 -27.03 11.70 18.83
CA MET A 9 -25.64 11.81 18.42
C MET A 9 -24.84 12.94 19.09
N THR A 10 -25.46 13.94 19.64
CA THR A 10 -24.85 15.02 20.45
C THR A 10 -24.20 14.52 21.75
N ASN A 11 -24.65 13.38 22.27
CA ASN A 11 -24.09 12.80 23.50
C ASN A 11 -22.72 12.13 23.29
N SER A 12 -22.39 11.66 22.07
CA SER A 12 -21.13 10.96 21.82
C SER A 12 -19.90 11.87 21.86
N VAL A 13 -20.04 13.13 21.41
CA VAL A 13 -18.94 14.13 21.44
C VAL A 13 -18.68 14.56 22.87
N ASN A 14 -19.75 14.81 23.67
CA ASN A 14 -19.62 15.17 25.08
C ASN A 14 -19.04 14.01 25.90
N GLN A 15 -19.39 12.76 25.57
CA GLN A 15 -18.82 11.58 26.23
C GLN A 15 -17.34 11.40 25.91
N ALA A 16 -16.88 11.67 24.67
CA ALA A 16 -15.47 11.61 24.31
C ALA A 16 -14.63 12.70 25.01
N ALA A 17 -15.16 13.92 25.11
CA ALA A 17 -14.52 15.01 25.85
C ALA A 17 -14.41 14.70 27.35
N LEU A 18 -15.48 14.19 27.94
CA LEU A 18 -15.52 13.79 29.36
C LEU A 18 -14.53 12.62 29.62
N ALA A 19 -14.49 11.62 28.72
CA ALA A 19 -13.56 10.49 28.82
C ALA A 19 -12.09 10.95 28.76
N LYS A 20 -11.75 11.90 27.89
CA LYS A 20 -10.40 12.50 27.85
C LYS A 20 -10.06 13.22 29.15
N GLN A 21 -10.98 14.01 29.69
CA GLN A 21 -10.79 14.72 30.95
C GLN A 21 -10.54 13.73 32.09
N ILE A 22 -11.35 12.68 32.21
CA ILE A 22 -11.17 11.62 33.19
C ILE A 22 -9.81 10.93 33.04
N LEU A 23 -9.42 10.59 31.79
CA LEU A 23 -8.12 9.97 31.53
C LEU A 23 -6.96 10.90 31.87
N THR A 24 -7.05 12.19 31.58
CA THR A 24 -6.02 13.17 31.95
C THR A 24 -5.85 13.24 33.47
N THR A 25 -6.95 13.35 34.21
CA THR A 25 -6.90 13.31 35.68
C THR A 25 -6.33 11.99 36.20
N ALA A 26 -6.73 10.86 35.62
CA ALA A 26 -6.21 9.54 35.99
C ALA A 26 -4.69 9.42 35.72
N ILE A 27 -4.18 10.00 34.63
CA ILE A 27 -2.75 10.07 34.33
C ILE A 27 -2.02 10.86 35.41
N GLU A 28 -2.54 12.00 35.84
CA GLU A 28 -1.96 12.81 36.91
C GLU A 28 -1.88 12.05 38.24
N CYS A 29 -2.92 11.29 38.58
CA CYS A 29 -2.98 10.49 39.79
C CYS A 29 -2.14 9.21 39.76
N SER A 30 -1.81 8.70 38.57
CA SER A 30 -1.14 7.39 38.40
C SER A 30 0.39 7.43 38.46
N ARG A 31 1.00 8.59 38.71
CA ARG A 31 2.49 8.79 38.68
C ARG A 31 3.28 7.84 39.57
N HIS A 32 2.65 7.24 40.57
CA HIS A 32 3.29 6.29 41.48
C HIS A 32 3.34 4.85 40.96
N SER A 33 2.61 4.54 39.88
CA SER A 33 2.58 3.22 39.26
C SER A 33 2.97 3.30 37.79
N THR A 34 4.19 2.93 37.48
CA THR A 34 4.78 3.01 36.13
C THR A 34 3.92 2.30 35.09
N PHE A 35 3.44 1.09 35.41
CA PHE A 35 2.58 0.33 34.50
C PHE A 35 1.28 1.04 34.17
N TRP A 36 0.52 1.47 35.20
CA TRP A 36 -0.76 2.13 34.97
C TRP A 36 -0.62 3.49 34.31
N HIS A 37 0.41 4.26 34.68
CA HIS A 37 0.68 5.55 34.08
C HIS A 37 0.93 5.41 32.56
N CYS A 38 1.84 4.52 32.16
CA CYS A 38 2.10 4.27 30.75
C CYS A 38 0.87 3.73 30.00
N ARG A 39 0.10 2.83 30.65
CA ARG A 39 -1.13 2.27 30.07
C ARG A 39 -2.19 3.35 29.80
N LEU A 40 -2.38 4.27 30.70
CA LEU A 40 -3.32 5.39 30.56
C LEU A 40 -2.86 6.36 29.46
N ILE A 41 -1.54 6.62 29.34
CA ILE A 41 -0.99 7.42 28.25
C ILE A 41 -1.28 6.75 26.89
N PHE A 42 -1.03 5.47 26.72
CA PHE A 42 -1.38 4.76 25.50
C PHE A 42 -2.89 4.85 25.19
N ARG A 43 -3.73 4.82 26.23
CA ARG A 43 -5.17 4.90 26.05
C ARG A 43 -5.65 6.28 25.58
N ILE A 44 -5.12 7.36 26.16
CA ILE A 44 -5.46 8.71 25.71
C ILE A 44 -4.92 9.00 24.29
N VAL A 45 -3.72 8.50 23.97
CA VAL A 45 -3.14 8.56 22.62
C VAL A 45 -4.05 7.86 21.60
N GLN A 46 -4.58 6.69 21.93
CA GLN A 46 -5.53 5.99 21.08
C GLN A 46 -6.78 6.82 20.81
N MET A 47 -7.29 7.56 21.80
CA MET A 47 -8.45 8.44 21.62
C MET A 47 -8.12 9.62 20.69
N PHE A 48 -7.00 10.31 20.91
CA PHE A 48 -6.55 11.40 20.03
C PHE A 48 -6.29 10.91 18.59
N ALA A 49 -5.62 9.78 18.42
CA ALA A 49 -5.39 9.18 17.11
C ALA A 49 -6.72 8.83 16.40
N THR A 50 -7.72 8.35 17.16
CA THR A 50 -9.07 8.07 16.68
C THR A 50 -9.75 9.32 16.14
N GLU A 51 -9.53 10.47 16.76
CA GLU A 51 -10.06 11.77 16.33
C GLU A 51 -9.17 12.48 15.29
N ARG A 52 -8.06 11.86 14.87
CA ARG A 52 -7.06 12.43 13.98
C ARG A 52 -6.32 13.65 14.55
N ASP A 53 -6.32 13.78 15.86
CA ASP A 53 -5.53 14.80 16.54
C ASP A 53 -4.13 14.26 16.84
N TYR A 54 -3.35 14.11 15.76
CA TYR A 54 -2.00 13.56 15.82
C TYR A 54 -1.02 14.42 16.61
N PRO A 55 -1.06 15.76 16.55
CA PRO A 55 -0.17 16.59 17.35
C PRO A 55 -0.30 16.32 18.85
N ASN A 56 -1.52 16.29 19.40
CA ASN A 56 -1.74 15.98 20.80
C ASN A 56 -1.37 14.52 21.13
N ALA A 57 -1.68 13.57 20.23
CA ALA A 57 -1.27 12.18 20.41
C ALA A 57 0.25 12.02 20.51
N CYS A 58 1.02 12.66 19.61
CA CYS A 58 2.49 12.64 19.64
C CYS A 58 3.04 13.32 20.90
N SER A 59 2.48 14.45 21.34
CA SER A 59 2.87 15.10 22.58
C SER A 59 2.75 14.17 23.80
N PHE A 60 1.65 13.43 23.92
CA PHE A 60 1.49 12.43 24.99
C PHE A 60 2.46 11.27 24.87
N LEU A 61 2.80 10.83 23.63
CA LEU A 61 3.80 9.78 23.43
C LEU A 61 5.20 10.24 23.82
N SER A 62 5.60 11.46 23.48
CA SER A 62 6.87 12.04 23.90
C SER A 62 6.98 12.14 25.43
N VAL A 63 5.95 12.63 26.10
CA VAL A 63 5.88 12.70 27.56
C VAL A 63 5.96 11.30 28.17
N GLY A 64 5.25 10.32 27.58
CA GLY A 64 5.32 8.92 28.01
C GLY A 64 6.72 8.31 27.86
N ALA A 65 7.42 8.64 26.76
CA ALA A 65 8.79 8.17 26.53
C ALA A 65 9.79 8.74 27.56
N GLU A 66 9.66 10.02 27.90
CA GLU A 66 10.48 10.66 28.95
C GLU A 66 10.19 10.07 30.32
N TYR A 67 8.91 9.91 30.68
CA TYR A 67 8.53 9.28 31.93
C TYR A 67 9.05 7.85 32.04
N ALA A 68 8.89 7.03 31.00
CA ALA A 68 9.42 5.65 30.96
C ALA A 68 10.95 5.62 31.11
N HIS A 69 11.65 6.60 30.54
CA HIS A 69 13.10 6.76 30.72
C HIS A 69 13.47 7.00 32.16
N LEU A 70 12.82 7.94 32.84
CA LEU A 70 13.06 8.27 34.23
C LEU A 70 12.80 7.09 35.19
N MET A 71 11.79 6.28 34.85
CA MET A 71 11.40 5.11 35.63
C MET A 71 12.21 3.84 35.28
N GLY A 72 13.19 3.93 34.37
CA GLY A 72 14.00 2.81 33.90
C GLY A 72 13.25 1.77 33.05
N ALA A 73 12.04 2.05 32.58
CA ALA A 73 11.22 1.19 31.72
C ALA A 73 11.65 1.36 30.25
N GLN A 74 12.80 0.79 29.89
CA GLN A 74 13.40 1.03 28.57
C GLN A 74 12.63 0.39 27.43
N TYR A 75 12.02 -0.79 27.60
CA TYR A 75 11.18 -1.42 26.59
C TYR A 75 10.00 -0.52 26.23
N THR A 76 9.30 -0.03 27.25
CA THR A 76 8.14 0.85 27.10
C THR A 76 8.51 2.20 26.51
N ARG A 77 9.70 2.74 26.85
CA ARG A 77 10.25 3.94 26.21
C ARG A 77 10.36 3.76 24.69
N ILE A 78 10.94 2.64 24.25
CA ILE A 78 11.10 2.35 22.82
C ILE A 78 9.71 2.18 22.15
N LEU A 79 8.74 1.53 22.82
CA LEU A 79 7.37 1.42 22.30
C LEU A 79 6.72 2.79 22.11
N PHE A 80 6.91 3.74 23.04
CA PHE A 80 6.40 5.12 22.88
C PHE A 80 7.01 5.80 21.66
N LEU A 81 8.33 5.75 21.49
CA LEU A 81 9.02 6.34 20.33
C LEU A 81 8.60 5.71 19.01
N LEU A 82 8.50 4.39 18.94
CA LEU A 82 8.03 3.72 17.73
C LEU A 82 6.56 4.07 17.41
N SER A 83 5.72 4.19 18.45
CA SER A 83 4.33 4.62 18.28
C SER A 83 4.23 6.07 17.79
N GLU A 84 5.10 6.96 18.28
CA GLU A 84 5.21 8.34 17.82
C GLU A 84 5.64 8.39 16.35
N GLY A 85 6.69 7.66 15.97
CA GLY A 85 7.13 7.53 14.58
C GLY A 85 6.02 7.04 13.64
N MET A 86 5.18 6.11 14.11
CA MET A 86 4.03 5.61 13.37
C MET A 86 2.97 6.71 13.15
N LEU A 87 2.61 7.48 14.18
CA LEU A 87 1.64 8.56 14.07
C LEU A 87 2.15 9.71 13.20
N LEU A 88 3.43 10.06 13.31
CA LEU A 88 4.08 11.05 12.45
C LEU A 88 4.06 10.62 10.97
N MET A 89 4.21 9.32 10.67
CA MET A 89 4.03 8.82 9.29
C MET A 89 2.59 8.99 8.79
N VAL A 90 1.60 8.76 9.66
CA VAL A 90 0.18 8.98 9.32
C VAL A 90 -0.09 10.48 9.09
N ASP A 91 0.52 11.35 9.88
CA ASP A 91 0.46 12.83 9.76
C ASP A 91 1.37 13.38 8.64
N ARG A 92 2.17 12.53 7.98
CA ARG A 92 3.08 12.86 6.86
C ARG A 92 4.22 13.80 7.20
N LYS A 93 4.62 13.85 8.44
CA LYS A 93 5.79 14.61 8.90
C LYS A 93 7.07 13.79 8.73
N LEU A 94 7.42 13.46 7.49
CA LEU A 94 8.47 12.49 7.17
C LEU A 94 9.87 12.88 7.72
N SER A 95 10.16 14.18 7.88
CA SER A 95 11.40 14.66 8.49
C SER A 95 11.48 14.30 9.99
N GLU A 96 10.39 14.51 10.72
CA GLU A 96 10.29 14.17 12.15
C GLU A 96 10.34 12.64 12.36
N VAL A 97 9.68 11.87 11.47
CA VAL A 97 9.76 10.39 11.46
C VAL A 97 11.21 9.90 11.45
N HIS A 98 12.05 10.49 10.59
CA HIS A 98 13.44 10.06 10.48
C HIS A 98 14.21 10.24 11.80
N GLN A 99 14.00 11.35 12.49
CA GLN A 99 14.64 11.62 13.79
C GLN A 99 14.22 10.62 14.85
N VAL A 100 12.90 10.41 14.98
CA VAL A 100 12.34 9.49 15.99
C VAL A 100 12.76 8.04 15.71
N LEU A 101 12.74 7.59 14.45
CA LEU A 101 13.20 6.26 14.09
C LEU A 101 14.71 6.09 14.29
N SER A 102 15.53 7.10 14.04
CA SER A 102 16.97 7.04 14.30
C SER A 102 17.25 6.86 15.79
N GLN A 103 16.55 7.62 16.65
CA GLN A 103 16.66 7.49 18.11
C GLN A 103 16.18 6.12 18.59
N ALA A 104 15.02 5.66 18.13
CA ALA A 104 14.48 4.36 18.47
C ALA A 104 15.42 3.22 18.03
N GLY A 105 16.00 3.31 16.82
CA GLY A 105 16.96 2.33 16.30
C GLY A 105 18.20 2.18 17.18
N GLN A 106 18.79 3.29 17.63
CA GLN A 106 19.93 3.27 18.56
C GLN A 106 19.58 2.58 19.88
N LEU A 107 18.39 2.84 20.41
CA LEU A 107 17.92 2.21 21.65
C LEU A 107 17.64 0.72 21.48
N VAL A 108 17.10 0.30 20.34
CA VAL A 108 16.87 -1.13 20.01
C VAL A 108 18.19 -1.88 19.91
N GLU A 109 19.21 -1.30 19.26
CA GLU A 109 20.55 -1.92 19.18
C GLU A 109 21.22 -2.00 20.55
N ALA A 110 21.09 -0.98 21.39
CA ALA A 110 21.64 -0.92 22.74
C ALA A 110 20.87 -1.78 23.76
N TRP A 111 19.74 -2.38 23.39
CA TRP A 111 18.88 -3.16 24.28
C TRP A 111 19.61 -4.41 24.82
N GLN A 112 19.62 -4.57 26.16
CA GLN A 112 20.30 -5.68 26.88
C GLN A 112 19.31 -6.64 27.57
N GLY A 113 18.00 -6.46 27.40
CA GLY A 113 16.99 -7.34 27.99
C GLY A 113 16.84 -8.68 27.24
N SER A 114 15.68 -9.34 27.40
CA SER A 114 15.42 -10.63 26.77
C SER A 114 15.54 -10.58 25.26
N ALA A 115 16.05 -11.65 24.65
CA ALA A 115 16.22 -11.78 23.22
C ALA A 115 14.87 -11.67 22.48
N GLN A 116 13.80 -12.22 23.07
CA GLN A 116 12.46 -12.16 22.50
C GLN A 116 11.94 -10.72 22.41
N HIS A 117 12.11 -9.91 23.47
CA HIS A 117 11.73 -8.50 23.47
C HIS A 117 12.58 -7.70 22.49
N LYS A 118 13.90 -7.98 22.40
CA LYS A 118 14.78 -7.33 21.42
C LYS A 118 14.32 -7.55 19.99
N GLU A 119 14.06 -8.80 19.62
CA GLU A 119 13.61 -9.11 18.26
C GLU A 119 12.21 -8.56 17.96
N ALA A 120 11.29 -8.53 18.94
CA ALA A 120 9.97 -7.91 18.77
C ALA A 120 10.08 -6.40 18.51
N LEU A 121 10.91 -5.68 19.27
CA LEU A 121 11.19 -4.25 19.04
C LEU A 121 11.86 -4.01 17.69
N LYS A 122 12.81 -4.87 17.31
CA LYS A 122 13.51 -4.80 16.03
C LYS A 122 12.56 -5.01 14.86
N VAL A 123 11.63 -5.97 14.97
CA VAL A 123 10.59 -6.17 13.95
C VAL A 123 9.71 -4.93 13.83
N PHE A 124 9.25 -4.35 14.94
CA PHE A 124 8.46 -3.13 14.92
C PHE A 124 9.21 -1.96 14.25
N PHE A 125 10.43 -1.71 14.67
CA PHE A 125 11.30 -0.68 14.09
C PHE A 125 11.49 -0.87 12.57
N LEU A 126 11.86 -2.08 12.14
CA LEU A 126 12.11 -2.38 10.74
C LEU A 126 10.83 -2.29 9.87
N VAL A 127 9.66 -2.68 10.40
CA VAL A 127 8.38 -2.49 9.71
C VAL A 127 8.11 -1.01 9.48
N LEU A 128 8.30 -0.16 10.48
CA LEU A 128 8.13 1.28 10.33
C LEU A 128 9.14 1.87 9.33
N GLN A 129 10.38 1.42 9.37
CA GLN A 129 11.42 1.85 8.43
C GLN A 129 11.08 1.45 6.99
N VAL A 130 10.57 0.24 6.78
CA VAL A 130 10.06 -0.20 5.48
C VAL A 130 8.89 0.69 5.02
N CYS A 131 7.91 0.92 5.88
CA CYS A 131 6.77 1.78 5.55
C CYS A 131 7.21 3.22 5.22
N HIS A 132 8.19 3.75 5.95
CA HIS A 132 8.77 5.07 5.67
C HIS A 132 9.42 5.12 4.28
N TYR A 133 10.28 4.17 3.95
CA TYR A 133 10.92 4.10 2.64
C TYR A 133 9.91 3.91 1.49
N LEU A 134 8.92 3.02 1.67
CA LEU A 134 7.87 2.81 0.66
C LEU A 134 7.03 4.08 0.44
N SER A 135 6.71 4.81 1.51
CA SER A 135 5.96 6.07 1.42
C SER A 135 6.75 7.16 0.69
N ALA A 136 8.08 7.19 0.89
CA ALA A 136 8.97 8.09 0.16
C ALA A 136 9.23 7.63 -1.29
N GLY A 137 8.84 6.40 -1.65
CA GLY A 137 9.13 5.79 -2.96
C GLY A 137 10.56 5.27 -3.10
N GLN A 138 11.28 5.07 -1.99
CA GLN A 138 12.66 4.58 -1.92
C GLN A 138 12.68 3.03 -1.87
N VAL A 139 12.22 2.40 -2.93
CA VAL A 139 12.00 0.94 -3.01
C VAL A 139 13.30 0.15 -2.85
N LYS A 140 14.41 0.69 -3.34
CA LYS A 140 15.73 0.06 -3.26
C LYS A 140 16.23 -0.07 -1.82
N SER A 141 16.00 0.96 -1.00
CA SER A 141 16.43 1.02 0.40
C SER A 141 15.69 0.01 1.30
N VAL A 142 14.56 -0.52 0.85
CA VAL A 142 13.77 -1.51 1.59
C VAL A 142 14.41 -2.90 1.64
N LYS A 143 15.19 -3.28 0.61
CA LYS A 143 15.74 -4.65 0.47
C LYS A 143 16.53 -5.14 1.70
N PRO A 144 17.48 -4.36 2.27
CA PRO A 144 18.20 -4.79 3.46
C PRO A 144 17.31 -4.92 4.69
N CYS A 145 16.33 -4.02 4.87
CA CYS A 145 15.38 -4.09 5.98
C CYS A 145 14.51 -5.35 5.91
N LEU A 146 14.03 -5.74 4.73
CA LEU A 146 13.26 -6.98 4.54
C LEU A 146 14.07 -8.23 4.88
N LYS A 147 15.36 -8.26 4.52
CA LYS A 147 16.25 -9.38 4.88
C LYS A 147 16.37 -9.51 6.39
N GLN A 148 16.57 -8.41 7.10
CA GLN A 148 16.63 -8.38 8.56
C GLN A 148 15.28 -8.77 9.19
N LEU A 149 14.15 -8.30 8.65
CA LEU A 149 12.80 -8.69 9.10
C LEU A 149 12.59 -10.20 8.99
N GLN A 150 12.98 -10.81 7.87
CA GLN A 150 12.86 -12.26 7.67
C GLN A 150 13.72 -13.05 8.68
N GLN A 151 14.92 -12.57 8.98
CA GLN A 151 15.79 -13.15 10.01
C GLN A 151 15.17 -12.99 11.41
N GLY A 152 14.69 -11.79 11.76
CA GLY A 152 14.05 -11.53 13.05
C GLY A 152 12.85 -12.43 13.33
N ILE A 153 11.97 -12.62 12.32
CA ILE A 153 10.83 -13.55 12.47
C ILE A 153 11.28 -15.00 12.63
N GLN A 154 12.31 -15.43 11.91
CA GLN A 154 12.87 -16.79 12.11
C GLN A 154 13.41 -16.97 13.53
N THR A 155 14.11 -15.98 14.05
CA THR A 155 14.59 -15.98 15.43
C THR A 155 13.44 -16.03 16.43
N ILE A 156 12.40 -15.17 16.28
CA ILE A 156 11.24 -15.17 17.19
C ILE A 156 10.49 -16.52 17.17
N THR A 157 10.37 -17.14 15.99
CA THR A 157 9.68 -18.43 15.86
C THR A 157 10.49 -19.60 16.40
N SER A 158 11.83 -19.50 16.42
CA SER A 158 12.71 -20.54 16.98
C SER A 158 12.91 -20.42 18.49
N LEU A 159 12.63 -19.24 19.09
CA LEU A 159 12.67 -19.07 20.54
C LEU A 159 11.46 -19.79 21.16
N HIS A 160 11.74 -20.78 22.02
CA HIS A 160 10.70 -21.50 22.75
C HIS A 160 10.02 -20.56 23.76
N SER A 161 8.72 -20.71 23.94
CA SER A 161 7.89 -19.91 24.86
C SER A 161 8.15 -20.20 26.35
N ASP A 162 9.04 -21.15 26.67
CA ASP A 162 9.26 -21.61 28.03
C ASP A 162 10.14 -20.66 28.86
N GLU A 163 10.73 -19.63 28.25
CA GLU A 163 11.46 -18.55 28.92
C GLU A 163 10.70 -17.23 28.89
N GLU A 164 9.45 -17.20 29.30
CA GLU A 164 8.81 -15.94 29.68
C GLU A 164 9.46 -15.43 30.97
N THR A 165 10.65 -14.85 30.84
CA THR A 165 11.26 -14.08 31.90
C THR A 165 10.38 -12.88 32.19
N VAL A 166 9.70 -12.92 33.33
CA VAL A 166 8.93 -11.76 33.80
C VAL A 166 9.87 -10.54 33.82
N PRO A 167 9.52 -9.44 33.14
CA PRO A 167 10.38 -8.26 33.11
C PRO A 167 10.70 -7.81 34.54
N SER A 168 11.96 -7.48 34.79
CA SER A 168 12.40 -6.99 36.09
C SER A 168 11.75 -5.64 36.48
N ASN A 169 11.35 -4.86 35.49
CA ASN A 169 10.62 -3.60 35.68
C ASN A 169 9.13 -3.81 35.37
N PRO A 170 8.22 -3.53 36.33
CA PRO A 170 6.75 -3.59 36.08
C PRO A 170 6.30 -2.69 34.94
N GLY A 171 7.03 -1.63 34.63
CA GLY A 171 6.77 -0.75 33.50
C GLY A 171 6.97 -1.39 32.11
N ASP A 172 7.70 -2.50 32.03
CA ASP A 172 8.02 -3.18 30.78
C ASP A 172 7.12 -4.40 30.48
N MET A 173 5.98 -4.51 31.16
CA MET A 173 4.99 -5.59 30.97
C MET A 173 4.08 -5.41 29.75
N PHE A 174 4.47 -4.62 28.78
CA PHE A 174 3.70 -4.41 27.55
C PHE A 174 4.16 -5.37 26.46
N HIS A 175 3.19 -5.88 25.69
CA HIS A 175 3.46 -6.61 24.46
C HIS A 175 2.91 -5.81 23.28
N TRP A 176 3.75 -5.62 22.28
CA TRP A 176 3.32 -4.90 21.07
C TRP A 176 2.34 -5.73 20.24
N MET A 177 2.71 -6.96 19.92
CA MET A 177 1.93 -7.83 19.03
C MET A 177 2.31 -9.30 19.26
N PRO A 178 1.35 -10.26 19.17
CA PRO A 178 1.65 -11.68 19.18
C PRO A 178 2.58 -12.07 18.01
N LYS A 179 3.45 -13.06 18.22
CA LYS A 179 4.43 -13.50 17.21
C LYS A 179 3.79 -13.97 15.90
N GLU A 180 2.63 -14.60 15.98
CA GLU A 180 1.88 -15.07 14.81
C GLU A 180 1.37 -13.91 13.95
N HIS A 181 0.91 -12.81 14.57
CA HIS A 181 0.49 -11.58 13.90
C HIS A 181 1.68 -10.84 13.31
N MET A 182 2.84 -10.84 13.99
CA MET A 182 4.08 -10.27 13.44
C MET A 182 4.50 -10.99 12.15
N CYS A 183 4.34 -12.32 12.08
CA CYS A 183 4.60 -13.07 10.85
C CYS A 183 3.72 -12.59 9.68
N VAL A 184 2.43 -12.42 9.92
CA VAL A 184 1.49 -11.90 8.92
C VAL A 184 1.89 -10.49 8.48
N LEU A 185 2.24 -9.62 9.44
CA LEU A 185 2.67 -8.25 9.16
C LEU A 185 3.94 -8.21 8.29
N VAL A 186 4.92 -9.08 8.55
CA VAL A 186 6.14 -9.18 7.74
C VAL A 186 5.83 -9.70 6.33
N TYR A 187 4.89 -10.63 6.18
CA TYR A 187 4.42 -11.02 4.85
C TYR A 187 3.74 -9.84 4.13
N LEU A 188 2.89 -9.09 4.82
CA LEU A 188 2.20 -7.93 4.26
C LEU A 188 3.19 -6.88 3.74
N VAL A 189 4.18 -6.45 4.54
CA VAL A 189 5.17 -5.45 4.09
C VAL A 189 6.06 -6.00 2.96
N THR A 190 6.30 -7.32 2.92
CA THR A 190 6.99 -7.98 1.80
C THR A 190 6.16 -7.91 0.52
N VAL A 191 4.84 -8.08 0.60
CA VAL A 191 3.91 -7.90 -0.52
C VAL A 191 3.94 -6.46 -1.02
N LEU A 192 3.82 -5.48 -0.12
CA LEU A 192 3.85 -4.05 -0.46
C LEU A 192 5.11 -3.67 -1.24
N HIS A 193 6.29 -4.08 -0.73
CA HIS A 193 7.55 -3.87 -1.44
C HIS A 193 7.59 -4.58 -2.80
N SER A 194 7.16 -5.85 -2.85
CA SER A 194 7.21 -6.63 -4.07
C SER A 194 6.32 -6.02 -5.17
N MET A 195 5.17 -5.48 -4.80
CA MET A 195 4.29 -4.76 -5.73
C MET A 195 4.94 -3.50 -6.31
N GLN A 196 5.59 -2.67 -5.46
CA GLN A 196 6.25 -1.45 -5.93
C GLN A 196 7.50 -1.76 -6.78
N ALA A 197 8.26 -2.78 -6.41
CA ALA A 197 9.44 -3.23 -7.15
C ALA A 197 9.10 -4.02 -8.44
N GLY A 198 7.82 -4.40 -8.63
CA GLY A 198 7.37 -5.17 -9.79
C GLY A 198 7.62 -6.68 -9.70
N TYR A 199 7.84 -7.24 -8.50
CA TYR A 199 8.01 -8.70 -8.30
C TYR A 199 6.66 -9.39 -8.03
N MET A 200 5.82 -9.53 -9.07
CA MET A 200 4.43 -9.97 -8.92
C MET A 200 4.31 -11.42 -8.42
N ASP A 201 5.13 -12.34 -8.90
CA ASP A 201 5.15 -13.74 -8.42
C ASP A 201 5.51 -13.82 -6.93
N LYS A 202 6.46 -12.98 -6.50
CA LYS A 202 6.83 -12.88 -5.09
C LYS A 202 5.69 -12.30 -4.25
N ALA A 203 5.02 -11.26 -4.74
CA ALA A 203 3.85 -10.67 -4.09
C ALA A 203 2.75 -11.72 -3.92
N HIS A 204 2.43 -12.46 -4.98
CA HIS A 204 1.43 -13.52 -4.95
C HIS A 204 1.77 -14.60 -3.90
N LYS A 205 2.97 -15.17 -3.97
CA LYS A 205 3.42 -16.22 -3.04
C LYS A 205 3.32 -15.81 -1.56
N TYR A 206 3.70 -14.58 -1.23
CA TYR A 206 3.62 -14.10 0.16
C TYR A 206 2.20 -13.72 0.56
N THR A 207 1.35 -13.30 -0.37
CA THR A 207 -0.08 -13.09 -0.12
C THR A 207 -0.77 -14.40 0.24
N ASP A 208 -0.54 -15.47 -0.53
CA ASP A 208 -1.15 -16.78 -0.23
C ASP A 208 -0.74 -17.29 1.15
N LYS A 209 0.56 -17.16 1.49
CA LYS A 209 1.04 -17.53 2.82
C LYS A 209 0.38 -16.73 3.93
N ALA A 210 0.24 -15.41 3.73
CA ALA A 210 -0.37 -14.52 4.71
C ALA A 210 -1.86 -14.82 4.90
N LEU A 211 -2.62 -14.99 3.81
CA LEU A 211 -4.05 -15.31 3.85
C LEU A 211 -4.29 -16.66 4.53
N MET A 212 -3.50 -17.68 4.19
CA MET A 212 -3.59 -19.00 4.85
C MET A 212 -3.31 -18.89 6.36
N GLN A 213 -2.34 -18.08 6.77
CA GLN A 213 -2.04 -17.85 8.18
C GLN A 213 -3.17 -17.10 8.89
N ILE A 214 -3.73 -16.06 8.25
CA ILE A 214 -4.86 -15.30 8.78
C ILE A 214 -6.07 -16.20 9.04
N GLU A 215 -6.43 -17.09 8.10
CA GLU A 215 -7.57 -17.99 8.28
C GLU A 215 -7.36 -18.96 9.47
N LYS A 216 -6.12 -19.43 9.69
CA LYS A 216 -5.80 -20.24 10.87
C LYS A 216 -5.93 -19.43 12.16
N LEU A 217 -5.45 -18.18 12.16
CA LEU A 217 -5.51 -17.32 13.34
C LEU A 217 -6.92 -16.92 13.72
N LYS A 218 -7.80 -16.68 12.75
CA LYS A 218 -9.20 -16.33 13.00
C LYS A 218 -9.99 -17.41 13.74
N ILE A 219 -9.55 -18.66 13.67
CA ILE A 219 -10.19 -19.78 14.42
C ILE A 219 -9.89 -19.65 15.91
N VAL A 220 -8.72 -19.12 16.26
CA VAL A 220 -8.21 -19.05 17.64
C VAL A 220 -8.40 -17.65 18.24
N ASP A 221 -8.25 -16.63 17.42
CA ASP A 221 -8.25 -15.22 17.86
C ASP A 221 -9.15 -14.38 16.95
N SER A 222 -10.16 -13.75 17.52
CA SER A 222 -11.08 -12.84 16.82
C SER A 222 -10.56 -11.40 16.72
N ASN A 223 -9.25 -11.21 16.70
CA ASN A 223 -8.65 -9.87 16.69
C ASN A 223 -9.00 -9.10 15.40
N PRO A 224 -9.60 -7.89 15.49
CA PRO A 224 -10.01 -7.10 14.32
C PRO A 224 -8.86 -6.74 13.36
N ILE A 225 -7.59 -6.73 13.85
CA ILE A 225 -6.42 -6.44 13.03
C ILE A 225 -6.23 -7.45 11.88
N LEU A 226 -6.67 -8.70 12.08
CA LEU A 226 -6.59 -9.74 11.05
C LEU A 226 -7.47 -9.42 9.84
N HIS A 227 -8.66 -8.83 10.05
CA HIS A 227 -9.51 -8.37 8.96
C HIS A 227 -8.86 -7.20 8.20
N SER A 228 -8.18 -6.27 8.91
CA SER A 228 -7.43 -5.19 8.27
C SER A 228 -6.27 -5.72 7.41
N PHE A 229 -5.52 -6.70 7.92
CA PHE A 229 -4.44 -7.33 7.15
C PHE A 229 -4.96 -8.08 5.94
N GLN A 230 -6.04 -8.85 6.10
CA GLN A 230 -6.67 -9.57 5.00
C GLN A 230 -7.15 -8.62 3.91
N LEU A 231 -7.80 -7.53 4.29
CA LEU A 231 -8.31 -6.54 3.34
C LEU A 231 -7.18 -5.88 2.55
N LEU A 232 -6.10 -5.46 3.22
CA LEU A 232 -4.91 -4.91 2.56
C LEU A 232 -4.27 -5.91 1.58
N LEU A 233 -4.18 -7.19 1.97
CA LEU A 233 -3.64 -8.23 1.10
C LEU A 233 -4.52 -8.44 -0.14
N LEU A 234 -5.85 -8.51 0.02
CA LEU A 234 -6.80 -8.65 -1.09
C LEU A 234 -6.73 -7.45 -2.05
N GLU A 235 -6.60 -6.22 -1.54
CA GLU A 235 -6.42 -5.03 -2.36
C GLU A 235 -5.16 -5.12 -3.24
N HIS A 236 -4.05 -5.55 -2.66
CA HIS A 236 -2.77 -5.62 -3.38
C HIS A 236 -2.73 -6.80 -4.36
N ILE A 237 -3.27 -7.95 -3.98
CA ILE A 237 -3.28 -9.09 -4.90
C ILE A 237 -4.23 -8.88 -6.08
N ALA A 238 -5.36 -8.20 -5.90
CA ALA A 238 -6.23 -7.81 -7.00
C ALA A 238 -5.49 -6.92 -8.02
N MET A 239 -4.68 -5.94 -7.56
CA MET A 239 -3.82 -5.15 -8.45
C MET A 239 -2.77 -6.02 -9.16
N CYS A 240 -2.14 -6.95 -8.44
CA CYS A 240 -1.18 -7.90 -9.00
C CYS A 240 -1.81 -8.73 -10.13
N ARG A 241 -3.00 -9.29 -9.90
CA ARG A 241 -3.77 -10.07 -10.89
C ARG A 241 -4.05 -9.26 -12.15
N LEU A 242 -4.42 -7.97 -12.02
CA LEU A 242 -4.65 -7.11 -13.19
C LEU A 242 -3.38 -6.93 -14.03
N VAL A 243 -2.21 -6.76 -13.41
CA VAL A 243 -0.92 -6.68 -14.12
C VAL A 243 -0.60 -7.98 -14.84
N MET A 244 -0.86 -9.12 -14.21
CA MET A 244 -0.63 -10.46 -14.77
C MET A 244 -1.69 -10.88 -15.80
N GLY A 245 -2.70 -10.04 -16.07
CA GLY A 245 -3.76 -10.31 -17.03
C GLY A 245 -4.90 -11.21 -16.51
N ASN A 246 -4.96 -11.49 -15.21
CA ASN A 246 -5.96 -12.36 -14.59
C ASN A 246 -7.13 -11.53 -14.02
N LYS A 247 -7.97 -10.98 -14.88
CA LYS A 247 -9.10 -10.11 -14.52
C LYS A 247 -10.17 -10.87 -13.73
N THR A 248 -10.38 -12.15 -14.07
CA THR A 248 -11.30 -13.06 -13.39
C THR A 248 -11.00 -13.14 -11.91
N LEU A 249 -9.76 -13.46 -11.54
CA LEU A 249 -9.35 -13.54 -10.14
C LEU A 249 -9.34 -12.16 -9.47
N ALA A 250 -8.93 -11.11 -10.20
CA ALA A 250 -8.89 -9.76 -9.65
C ALA A 250 -10.26 -9.27 -9.18
N ILE A 251 -11.32 -9.50 -9.96
CA ILE A 251 -12.67 -9.06 -9.56
C ILE A 251 -13.24 -9.91 -8.42
N GLN A 252 -12.91 -11.20 -8.37
CA GLN A 252 -13.31 -12.08 -7.27
C GLN A 252 -12.66 -11.66 -5.95
N GLU A 253 -11.34 -11.33 -5.95
CA GLU A 253 -10.62 -10.84 -4.79
C GLU A 253 -11.14 -9.46 -4.35
N ALA A 254 -11.45 -8.57 -5.28
CA ALA A 254 -12.11 -7.29 -4.98
C ALA A 254 -13.51 -7.50 -4.37
N SER A 255 -14.27 -8.49 -4.83
CA SER A 255 -15.57 -8.86 -4.27
C SER A 255 -15.45 -9.38 -2.83
N GLN A 256 -14.45 -10.21 -2.55
CA GLN A 256 -14.16 -10.68 -1.18
C GLN A 256 -13.80 -9.52 -0.25
N ALA A 257 -12.96 -8.58 -0.73
CA ALA A 257 -12.62 -7.37 0.02
C ALA A 257 -13.86 -6.53 0.35
N LEU A 258 -14.78 -6.37 -0.60
CA LEU A 258 -16.07 -5.70 -0.39
C LEU A 258 -16.96 -6.43 0.61
N GLN A 259 -16.95 -7.77 0.61
CA GLN A 259 -17.72 -8.58 1.56
C GLN A 259 -17.22 -8.38 3.00
N ILE A 260 -15.90 -8.36 3.22
CA ILE A 260 -15.29 -8.04 4.53
C ILE A 260 -15.72 -6.65 4.99
N CYS A 261 -15.67 -5.67 4.09
CA CYS A 261 -16.09 -4.30 4.38
C CYS A 261 -17.58 -4.17 4.76
N ARG A 262 -18.46 -5.04 4.23
CA ARG A 262 -19.88 -5.07 4.62
C ARG A 262 -20.08 -5.62 6.04
N GLN A 263 -19.23 -6.56 6.44
CA GLN A 263 -19.25 -7.11 7.80
C GLN A 263 -18.68 -6.13 8.82
N GLU A 264 -17.70 -5.32 8.41
CA GLU A 264 -16.95 -4.37 9.25
C GLU A 264 -17.09 -2.93 8.71
N PRO A 265 -18.17 -2.20 9.02
CA PRO A 265 -18.44 -0.87 8.45
C PRO A 265 -17.32 0.17 8.71
N ARG A 266 -16.55 0.02 9.80
CA ARG A 266 -15.40 0.90 10.11
C ARG A 266 -14.29 0.74 9.09
N LEU A 267 -14.00 -0.49 8.66
CA LEU A 267 -13.01 -0.78 7.61
C LEU A 267 -13.49 -0.25 6.27
N PHE A 268 -14.78 -0.36 5.98
CA PHE A 268 -15.35 0.15 4.73
C PHE A 268 -15.05 1.63 4.48
N ALA A 269 -15.34 2.48 5.46
CA ALA A 269 -15.12 3.92 5.32
C ALA A 269 -13.67 4.28 4.97
N ARG A 270 -12.71 3.48 5.46
CA ARG A 270 -11.28 3.65 5.24
C ARG A 270 -10.82 3.13 3.89
N HIS A 271 -11.23 1.92 3.52
CA HIS A 271 -10.77 1.22 2.33
C HIS A 271 -11.59 1.55 1.07
N ARG A 272 -12.74 2.20 1.23
CA ARG A 272 -13.62 2.61 0.13
C ARG A 272 -12.90 3.28 -1.03
N PRO A 273 -12.03 4.29 -0.84
CA PRO A 273 -11.33 4.91 -1.95
C PRO A 273 -10.41 3.93 -2.71
N GLN A 274 -9.74 3.04 -2.00
CA GLN A 274 -8.88 2.02 -2.61
C GLN A 274 -9.70 1.00 -3.41
N LEU A 275 -10.84 0.57 -2.89
CA LEU A 275 -11.76 -0.33 -3.58
C LEU A 275 -12.33 0.31 -4.86
N HIS A 276 -12.69 1.60 -4.83
CA HIS A 276 -13.05 2.35 -6.04
C HIS A 276 -11.89 2.40 -7.04
N THR A 277 -10.66 2.59 -6.58
CA THR A 277 -9.47 2.57 -7.46
C THR A 277 -9.31 1.20 -8.13
N LEU A 278 -9.45 0.10 -7.39
CA LEU A 278 -9.38 -1.26 -7.95
C LEU A 278 -10.48 -1.54 -8.96
N LEU A 279 -11.72 -1.16 -8.65
CA LEU A 279 -12.85 -1.30 -9.58
C LEU A 279 -12.66 -0.43 -10.83
N GLY A 280 -12.08 0.76 -10.70
CA GLY A 280 -11.71 1.61 -11.83
C GLY A 280 -10.65 0.99 -12.73
N LEU A 281 -9.59 0.43 -12.14
CA LEU A 281 -8.54 -0.30 -12.87
C LEU A 281 -9.10 -1.55 -13.59
N TYR A 282 -9.95 -2.32 -12.90
CA TYR A 282 -10.62 -3.46 -13.51
C TYR A 282 -11.54 -3.02 -14.66
N ALA A 283 -12.38 -2.02 -14.47
CA ALA A 283 -13.27 -1.49 -15.51
C ALA A 283 -12.47 -1.00 -16.73
N MET A 284 -11.35 -0.29 -16.51
CA MET A 284 -10.44 0.13 -17.57
C MET A 284 -9.83 -1.08 -18.32
N SER A 285 -9.48 -2.15 -17.63
CA SER A 285 -8.97 -3.40 -18.21
C SER A 285 -10.03 -4.15 -19.02
N MET A 286 -11.31 -4.00 -18.65
CA MET A 286 -12.47 -4.56 -19.35
C MET A 286 -12.99 -3.66 -20.49
N ASN A 287 -12.31 -2.56 -20.77
CA ASN A 287 -12.72 -1.54 -21.75
C ASN A 287 -14.04 -0.81 -21.42
N CYS A 288 -14.48 -0.84 -20.17
CA CYS A 288 -15.67 -0.15 -19.67
C CYS A 288 -15.29 1.26 -19.19
N MET A 289 -15.00 2.19 -20.12
CA MET A 289 -14.40 3.49 -19.79
C MET A 289 -15.31 4.39 -18.97
N GLU A 290 -16.62 4.40 -19.21
CA GLU A 290 -17.59 5.18 -18.42
C GLU A 290 -17.62 4.71 -16.95
N ALA A 291 -17.62 3.40 -16.75
CA ALA A 291 -17.55 2.83 -15.40
C ALA A 291 -16.21 3.16 -14.74
N ALA A 292 -15.09 3.06 -15.44
CA ALA A 292 -13.78 3.43 -14.94
C ALA A 292 -13.73 4.91 -14.53
N GLU A 293 -14.25 5.81 -15.36
CA GLU A 293 -14.35 7.25 -15.04
C GLU A 293 -15.17 7.48 -13.76
N ALA A 294 -16.33 6.86 -13.63
CA ALA A 294 -17.18 7.00 -12.45
C ALA A 294 -16.48 6.57 -11.17
N GLN A 295 -15.74 5.45 -11.22
CA GLN A 295 -14.98 4.92 -10.10
C GLN A 295 -13.82 5.85 -9.71
N PHE A 296 -12.98 6.29 -10.66
CA PHE A 296 -11.86 7.19 -10.38
C PHE A 296 -12.33 8.57 -9.90
N ASN A 297 -13.41 9.13 -10.48
CA ASN A 297 -14.00 10.38 -10.02
C ASN A 297 -14.51 10.29 -8.56
N SER A 298 -15.01 9.13 -8.14
CA SER A 298 -15.39 8.88 -6.75
C SER A 298 -14.18 9.00 -5.80
N VAL A 299 -12.99 8.55 -6.23
CA VAL A 299 -11.73 8.68 -5.46
C VAL A 299 -11.26 10.14 -5.43
N VAL A 300 -11.21 10.80 -6.57
CA VAL A 300 -10.72 12.19 -6.69
C VAL A 300 -11.54 13.16 -5.83
N ARG A 301 -12.87 12.94 -5.75
CA ARG A 301 -13.79 13.76 -4.94
C ARG A 301 -13.85 13.37 -3.47
N SER A 302 -13.27 12.23 -3.10
CA SER A 302 -13.27 11.74 -1.72
C SER A 302 -12.19 12.39 -0.86
N MET A 303 -12.27 12.16 0.45
CA MET A 303 -11.22 12.52 1.41
C MET A 303 -10.06 11.50 1.45
N ALA A 304 -9.79 10.85 0.30
CA ALA A 304 -8.68 9.93 0.15
C ALA A 304 -7.31 10.62 0.33
N SER A 305 -6.29 9.81 0.54
CA SER A 305 -4.92 10.33 0.61
C SER A 305 -4.53 11.04 -0.69
N PRO A 306 -3.68 12.09 -0.64
CA PRO A 306 -3.22 12.80 -1.83
C PRO A 306 -2.62 11.88 -2.88
N GLU A 307 -1.84 10.86 -2.46
CA GLU A 307 -1.23 9.89 -3.39
C GLU A 307 -2.28 9.05 -4.12
N LEU A 308 -3.29 8.57 -3.41
CA LEU A 308 -4.35 7.78 -4.03
C LEU A 308 -5.18 8.63 -5.01
N ARG A 309 -5.42 9.90 -4.68
CA ARG A 309 -6.06 10.85 -5.60
C ARG A 309 -5.21 11.12 -6.84
N ILE A 310 -3.88 11.27 -6.68
CA ILE A 310 -2.94 11.42 -7.81
C ILE A 310 -2.98 10.15 -8.67
N LEU A 311 -2.89 8.96 -8.06
CA LEU A 311 -2.95 7.69 -8.79
C LEU A 311 -4.26 7.55 -9.58
N ALA A 312 -5.41 7.84 -8.97
CA ALA A 312 -6.70 7.84 -9.64
C ALA A 312 -6.75 8.86 -10.78
N SER A 313 -6.20 10.06 -10.56
CA SER A 313 -6.15 11.11 -11.59
C SER A 313 -5.26 10.73 -12.77
N LEU A 314 -4.10 10.10 -12.54
CA LEU A 314 -3.22 9.59 -13.61
C LEU A 314 -3.93 8.53 -14.47
N ASN A 315 -4.70 7.63 -13.84
CA ASN A 315 -5.49 6.65 -14.59
C ASN A 315 -6.66 7.31 -15.33
N LEU A 316 -7.27 8.35 -14.76
CA LEU A 316 -8.33 9.12 -15.41
C LEU A 316 -7.83 9.84 -16.67
N VAL A 317 -6.56 10.32 -16.69
CA VAL A 317 -5.92 10.83 -17.93
C VAL A 317 -5.95 9.77 -19.03
N ILE A 318 -5.61 8.51 -18.70
CA ILE A 318 -5.62 7.41 -19.66
C ILE A 318 -7.05 7.13 -20.17
N VAL A 319 -8.05 7.20 -19.28
CA VAL A 319 -9.47 7.06 -19.66
C VAL A 319 -9.88 8.17 -20.64
N TYR A 320 -9.59 9.43 -20.33
CA TYR A 320 -9.92 10.56 -21.20
C TYR A 320 -9.20 10.51 -22.55
N LEU A 321 -7.93 10.09 -22.56
CA LEU A 321 -7.17 9.87 -23.79
C LEU A 321 -7.84 8.81 -24.69
N ARG A 322 -8.30 7.69 -24.11
CA ARG A 322 -9.00 6.62 -24.84
C ARG A 322 -10.41 6.99 -25.30
N CYS A 323 -11.05 7.91 -24.61
CA CYS A 323 -12.39 8.43 -24.95
C CYS A 323 -12.33 9.67 -25.84
N HIS A 324 -11.15 10.13 -26.25
CA HIS A 324 -10.94 11.34 -27.08
C HIS A 324 -11.54 12.62 -26.45
N ARG A 325 -11.52 12.72 -25.13
CA ARG A 325 -12.05 13.87 -24.37
C ARG A 325 -10.94 14.89 -24.12
N GLU A 326 -10.58 15.64 -25.14
CA GLU A 326 -9.39 16.50 -25.16
C GLU A 326 -9.42 17.62 -24.11
N LYS A 327 -10.55 18.26 -23.84
CA LYS A 327 -10.65 19.36 -22.86
C LYS A 327 -10.32 18.88 -21.45
N GLU A 328 -11.01 17.85 -21.01
CA GLU A 328 -10.83 17.27 -19.67
C GLU A 328 -9.42 16.67 -19.51
N LEU A 329 -8.89 16.08 -20.59
CA LEU A 329 -7.54 15.56 -20.67
C LEU A 329 -6.51 16.67 -20.38
N GLN A 330 -6.58 17.81 -21.08
CA GLN A 330 -5.63 18.91 -20.93
C GLN A 330 -5.74 19.59 -19.55
N GLU A 331 -6.95 19.81 -19.07
CA GLU A 331 -7.17 20.35 -17.72
C GLU A 331 -6.56 19.47 -16.63
N LEU A 332 -6.70 18.14 -16.76
CA LEU A 332 -6.19 17.21 -15.78
C LEU A 332 -4.66 17.08 -15.86
N LEU A 333 -4.09 17.04 -17.07
CA LEU A 333 -2.64 17.03 -17.28
C LEU A 333 -1.97 18.28 -16.72
N ALA A 334 -2.57 19.46 -16.89
CA ALA A 334 -2.02 20.70 -16.30
C ALA A 334 -1.92 20.64 -14.77
N ARG A 335 -2.88 19.98 -14.10
CA ARG A 335 -2.85 19.76 -12.64
C ARG A 335 -1.85 18.69 -12.19
N LEU A 336 -1.49 17.78 -13.09
CA LEU A 336 -0.60 16.64 -12.83
C LEU A 336 0.81 16.88 -13.40
N ASN A 337 1.23 18.13 -13.54
CA ASN A 337 2.58 18.44 -13.99
C ASN A 337 3.63 17.84 -13.01
N PRO A 338 4.48 16.91 -13.46
CA PRO A 338 5.42 16.21 -12.59
C PRO A 338 6.46 17.12 -11.91
N GLU A 339 6.75 18.31 -12.47
CA GLU A 339 7.71 19.28 -11.91
C GLU A 339 7.11 20.01 -10.69
N THR A 340 5.81 20.26 -10.72
CA THR A 340 5.11 21.05 -9.67
C THR A 340 4.24 20.20 -8.76
N LEU A 341 4.25 18.87 -8.92
CA LEU A 341 3.40 17.96 -8.15
C LEU A 341 3.78 18.00 -6.66
N PRO A 342 2.98 18.63 -5.79
CA PRO A 342 3.31 18.76 -4.38
C PRO A 342 3.18 17.41 -3.69
N SER A 343 4.09 17.09 -2.78
CA SER A 343 4.03 15.94 -1.87
C SER A 343 3.91 14.56 -2.54
N ALA A 344 4.17 14.45 -3.85
CA ALA A 344 4.16 13.18 -4.54
C ALA A 344 5.38 12.34 -4.19
N SER A 345 5.18 11.06 -3.90
CA SER A 345 6.27 10.10 -3.78
C SER A 345 7.08 10.03 -5.08
N HIS A 346 8.34 9.62 -4.97
CA HIS A 346 9.23 9.46 -6.14
C HIS A 346 8.59 8.60 -7.25
N SER A 347 7.94 7.51 -6.88
CA SER A 347 7.26 6.61 -7.82
C SER A 347 6.06 7.26 -8.53
N LEU A 348 5.24 8.06 -7.83
CA LEU A 348 4.12 8.77 -8.45
C LEU A 348 4.57 9.90 -9.37
N ARG A 349 5.66 10.59 -9.04
CA ARG A 349 6.24 11.59 -9.94
C ARG A 349 6.78 10.94 -11.21
N ALA A 350 7.46 9.80 -11.09
CA ALA A 350 7.93 9.02 -12.23
C ALA A 350 6.74 8.54 -13.10
N ALA A 351 5.64 8.11 -12.49
CA ALA A 351 4.42 7.73 -13.20
C ALA A 351 3.76 8.93 -13.91
N ALA A 352 3.80 10.13 -13.32
CA ALA A 352 3.31 11.35 -13.96
C ALA A 352 4.13 11.68 -15.23
N TYR A 353 5.46 11.61 -15.16
CA TYR A 353 6.31 11.76 -16.36
C TYR A 353 5.94 10.72 -17.44
N TYR A 354 5.72 9.46 -17.04
CA TYR A 354 5.30 8.41 -17.98
C TYR A 354 3.97 8.76 -18.66
N VAL A 355 2.96 9.19 -17.92
CA VAL A 355 1.63 9.53 -18.47
C VAL A 355 1.70 10.72 -19.40
N HIS A 356 2.51 11.75 -19.11
CA HIS A 356 2.78 12.85 -20.03
C HIS A 356 3.47 12.38 -21.31
N GLY A 357 4.46 11.49 -21.20
CA GLY A 357 5.13 10.87 -22.34
C GLY A 357 4.19 10.03 -23.19
N PHE A 358 3.31 9.27 -22.54
CA PHE A 358 2.29 8.45 -23.18
C PHE A 358 1.29 9.32 -23.97
N ASN A 359 0.79 10.41 -23.38
CA ASN A 359 -0.06 11.35 -24.08
C ASN A 359 0.64 12.00 -25.28
N ALA A 360 1.88 12.46 -25.11
CA ALA A 360 2.65 13.05 -26.22
C ALA A 360 2.89 12.05 -27.35
N PHE A 361 3.06 10.76 -27.05
CA PHE A 361 3.17 9.69 -28.04
C PHE A 361 1.90 9.58 -28.90
N PHE A 362 0.71 9.53 -28.28
CA PHE A 362 -0.56 9.43 -29.02
C PHE A 362 -0.87 10.68 -29.85
N GLN A 363 -0.28 11.82 -29.50
CA GLN A 363 -0.36 13.04 -30.28
C GLN A 363 0.77 13.19 -31.34
N ALA A 364 1.53 12.11 -31.57
CA ALA A 364 2.69 12.08 -32.47
C ALA A 364 3.79 13.11 -32.16
N ARG A 365 3.79 13.68 -30.94
CA ARG A 365 4.85 14.60 -30.46
C ARG A 365 6.03 13.83 -29.92
N TYR A 366 6.69 13.05 -30.79
CA TYR A 366 7.72 12.07 -30.41
C TYR A 366 8.93 12.65 -29.68
N ASN A 367 9.37 13.86 -30.01
CA ASN A 367 10.51 14.48 -29.31
C ASN A 367 10.17 14.82 -27.87
N GLU A 368 8.97 15.30 -27.62
CA GLU A 368 8.47 15.57 -26.29
C GLU A 368 8.25 14.27 -25.50
N ALA A 369 7.65 13.27 -26.13
CA ALA A 369 7.50 11.93 -25.55
C ALA A 369 8.84 11.35 -25.10
N LYS A 370 9.88 11.39 -25.95
CA LYS A 370 11.23 10.94 -25.60
C LYS A 370 11.82 11.69 -24.39
N ARG A 371 11.58 13.00 -24.28
CA ARG A 371 12.04 13.79 -23.13
C ARG A 371 11.41 13.29 -21.82
N TYR A 372 10.09 13.18 -21.79
CA TYR A 372 9.37 12.68 -20.61
C TYR A 372 9.76 11.26 -20.23
N LEU A 373 9.88 10.36 -21.21
CA LEU A 373 10.26 8.96 -20.97
C LEU A 373 11.70 8.80 -20.46
N ARG A 374 12.63 9.68 -20.85
CA ARG A 374 14.00 9.70 -20.28
C ARG A 374 13.99 10.06 -18.80
N GLU A 375 13.20 11.07 -18.41
CA GLU A 375 13.05 11.42 -17.00
C GLU A 375 12.36 10.28 -16.22
N THR A 376 11.36 9.64 -16.81
CA THR A 376 10.74 8.43 -16.21
C THR A 376 11.78 7.35 -15.97
N LEU A 377 12.60 7.01 -16.96
CA LEU A 377 13.63 5.96 -16.84
C LEU A 377 14.69 6.34 -15.80
N LYS A 378 15.14 7.59 -15.77
CA LYS A 378 16.10 8.06 -14.78
C LYS A 378 15.58 7.85 -13.36
N MET A 379 14.33 8.24 -13.11
CA MET A 379 13.70 8.06 -11.80
C MET A 379 13.41 6.59 -11.49
N ALA A 380 12.90 5.84 -12.45
CA ALA A 380 12.54 4.43 -12.26
C ALA A 380 13.77 3.55 -11.98
N ASN A 381 14.89 3.79 -12.68
CA ASN A 381 16.13 3.06 -12.46
C ASN A 381 16.81 3.41 -11.13
N ALA A 382 16.65 4.64 -10.65
CA ALA A 382 17.18 5.03 -9.34
C ALA A 382 16.58 4.19 -8.20
N GLU A 383 15.30 3.82 -8.31
CA GLU A 383 14.53 3.16 -7.25
C GLU A 383 14.04 1.74 -7.60
N ASP A 384 14.60 1.12 -8.64
CA ASP A 384 14.22 -0.24 -9.10
C ASP A 384 12.70 -0.39 -9.40
N LEU A 385 12.07 0.63 -10.00
CA LEU A 385 10.67 0.57 -10.42
C LEU A 385 10.55 -0.20 -11.75
N ASN A 386 10.79 -1.50 -11.69
CA ASN A 386 11.00 -2.35 -12.85
C ASN A 386 9.82 -2.34 -13.84
N ARG A 387 8.58 -2.30 -13.36
CA ARG A 387 7.39 -2.24 -14.21
C ARG A 387 7.35 -0.95 -15.03
N LEU A 388 7.61 0.19 -14.39
CA LEU A 388 7.62 1.48 -15.05
C LEU A 388 8.78 1.59 -16.05
N THR A 389 9.92 0.97 -15.72
CA THR A 389 11.05 0.83 -16.66
C THR A 389 10.66 0.03 -17.91
N SER A 390 10.01 -1.13 -17.76
CA SER A 390 9.61 -1.95 -18.92
C SER A 390 8.57 -1.25 -19.80
N CYS A 391 7.56 -0.58 -19.18
CA CYS A 391 6.57 0.22 -19.90
C CYS A 391 7.23 1.37 -20.69
N SER A 392 8.21 2.05 -20.09
CA SER A 392 8.88 3.18 -20.73
C SER A 392 9.77 2.73 -21.88
N LEU A 393 10.45 1.60 -21.73
CA LEU A 393 11.29 1.02 -22.77
C LEU A 393 10.46 0.56 -23.98
N VAL A 394 9.34 -0.13 -23.78
CA VAL A 394 8.48 -0.57 -24.90
C VAL A 394 7.89 0.62 -25.65
N LEU A 395 7.51 1.68 -24.93
CA LEU A 395 6.99 2.90 -25.53
C LEU A 395 8.07 3.66 -26.34
N LEU A 396 9.31 3.77 -25.81
CA LEU A 396 10.45 4.31 -26.55
C LEU A 396 10.77 3.48 -27.79
N GLY A 397 10.73 2.16 -27.66
CA GLY A 397 10.92 1.24 -28.78
C GLY A 397 9.89 1.47 -29.89
N HIS A 398 8.62 1.68 -29.52
CA HIS A 398 7.56 2.02 -30.47
C HIS A 398 7.80 3.38 -31.16
N ILE A 399 8.25 4.40 -30.40
CA ILE A 399 8.60 5.70 -30.98
C ILE A 399 9.74 5.54 -32.01
N PHE A 400 10.80 4.81 -31.69
CA PHE A 400 11.90 4.58 -32.63
C PHE A 400 11.47 3.77 -33.86
N PHE A 401 10.60 2.79 -33.68
CA PHE A 401 9.98 2.04 -34.76
C PHE A 401 9.19 2.97 -35.71
N SER A 402 8.33 3.82 -35.17
CA SER A 402 7.55 4.81 -35.94
C SER A 402 8.42 5.83 -36.68
N LEU A 403 9.62 6.09 -36.19
CA LEU A 403 10.61 6.98 -36.83
C LEU A 403 11.51 6.23 -37.85
N GLY A 404 11.27 4.94 -38.12
CA GLY A 404 12.05 4.13 -39.03
C GLY A 404 13.43 3.66 -38.50
N ASN A 405 13.70 3.88 -37.20
CA ASN A 405 14.98 3.47 -36.60
C ASN A 405 14.85 2.08 -35.94
N SER A 406 14.89 1.03 -36.77
CA SER A 406 14.68 -0.34 -36.29
C SER A 406 15.77 -0.82 -35.31
N ARG A 407 17.02 -0.33 -35.45
CA ARG A 407 18.13 -0.71 -34.56
C ARG A 407 17.87 -0.18 -33.11
N GLU A 408 17.57 1.09 -32.96
CA GLU A 408 17.28 1.67 -31.65
C GLU A 408 15.98 1.11 -31.07
N SER A 409 14.98 0.85 -31.92
CA SER A 409 13.76 0.16 -31.49
C SER A 409 14.08 -1.22 -30.89
N MET A 410 14.88 -2.04 -31.56
CA MET A 410 15.30 -3.36 -31.07
C MET A 410 16.04 -3.25 -29.72
N ASN A 411 16.96 -2.27 -29.59
CA ASN A 411 17.71 -2.01 -28.36
C ASN A 411 16.81 -1.65 -27.16
N MET A 412 15.62 -1.10 -27.41
CA MET A 412 14.65 -0.77 -26.35
C MET A 412 13.67 -1.90 -26.08
N VAL A 413 13.13 -2.54 -27.13
CA VAL A 413 12.06 -3.54 -26.99
C VAL A 413 12.56 -4.85 -26.41
N THR A 414 13.77 -5.29 -26.78
CA THR A 414 14.33 -6.56 -26.27
C THR A 414 14.49 -6.56 -24.75
N PRO A 415 15.17 -5.57 -24.12
CA PRO A 415 15.23 -5.52 -22.66
C PRO A 415 13.87 -5.26 -22.00
N ALA A 416 12.94 -4.54 -22.67
CA ALA A 416 11.57 -4.37 -22.18
C ALA A 416 10.86 -5.73 -22.06
N MET A 417 10.95 -6.57 -23.10
CA MET A 417 10.37 -7.92 -23.09
C MET A 417 10.99 -8.81 -22.02
N GLN A 418 12.32 -8.79 -21.87
CA GLN A 418 13.02 -9.56 -20.84
C GLN A 418 12.60 -9.14 -19.43
N LEU A 419 12.47 -7.84 -19.20
CA LEU A 419 12.04 -7.32 -17.90
C LEU A 419 10.56 -7.63 -17.64
N ALA A 420 9.68 -7.45 -18.63
CA ALA A 420 8.26 -7.77 -18.52
C ALA A 420 8.01 -9.27 -18.28
N SER A 421 8.85 -10.15 -18.81
CA SER A 421 8.79 -11.59 -18.53
C SER A 421 9.15 -11.93 -17.08
N LYS A 422 10.09 -11.18 -16.48
CA LYS A 422 10.46 -11.35 -15.05
C LYS A 422 9.38 -10.81 -14.08
N ILE A 423 8.60 -9.83 -14.54
CA ILE A 423 7.53 -9.20 -13.76
C ILE A 423 6.20 -9.96 -13.91
N PRO A 424 6.04 -10.88 -14.81
CA PRO A 424 4.98 -11.37 -15.66
C PRO A 424 3.88 -10.32 -16.01
N ASP A 425 4.31 -9.14 -16.50
CA ASP A 425 3.37 -8.13 -17.04
C ASP A 425 2.95 -8.52 -18.46
N VAL A 426 1.80 -9.20 -18.56
CA VAL A 426 1.28 -9.74 -19.82
C VAL A 426 0.97 -8.67 -20.85
N HIS A 427 0.55 -7.48 -20.41
CA HIS A 427 0.22 -6.36 -21.31
C HIS A 427 1.47 -5.79 -21.98
N VAL A 428 2.55 -5.61 -21.22
CA VAL A 428 3.84 -5.17 -21.79
C VAL A 428 4.43 -6.26 -22.68
N GLN A 429 4.33 -7.53 -22.30
CA GLN A 429 4.78 -8.65 -23.13
C GLN A 429 4.02 -8.75 -24.45
N LEU A 430 2.68 -8.53 -24.43
CA LEU A 430 1.87 -8.48 -25.64
C LEU A 430 2.33 -7.35 -26.58
N TRP A 431 2.54 -6.14 -26.04
CA TRP A 431 2.99 -5.00 -26.82
C TRP A 431 4.40 -5.20 -27.37
N ALA A 432 5.34 -5.67 -26.55
CA ALA A 432 6.72 -5.94 -26.95
C ALA A 432 6.79 -7.03 -28.03
N SER A 433 6.04 -8.14 -27.90
CA SER A 433 6.00 -9.20 -28.90
C SER A 433 5.45 -8.74 -30.25
N ALA A 434 4.47 -7.84 -30.27
CA ALA A 434 3.95 -7.22 -31.50
C ALA A 434 5.05 -6.41 -32.22
N LEU A 435 5.80 -5.59 -31.49
CA LEU A 435 6.91 -4.82 -32.06
C LEU A 435 8.06 -5.72 -32.52
N LEU A 436 8.45 -6.74 -31.73
CA LEU A 436 9.51 -7.68 -32.09
C LEU A 436 9.17 -8.44 -33.35
N LYS A 437 7.94 -8.89 -33.54
CA LYS A 437 7.47 -9.53 -34.75
C LYS A 437 7.76 -8.66 -36.01
N ASP A 438 7.35 -7.38 -35.96
CA ASP A 438 7.52 -6.48 -37.08
C ASP A 438 9.00 -6.08 -37.29
N LEU A 439 9.79 -5.94 -36.22
CA LEU A 439 11.22 -5.68 -36.25
C LEU A 439 12.00 -6.85 -36.88
N TYR A 440 11.70 -8.10 -36.48
CA TYR A 440 12.36 -9.29 -37.06
C TYR A 440 12.02 -9.45 -38.52
N ARG A 441 10.79 -9.13 -38.94
CA ARG A 441 10.39 -9.09 -40.36
C ARG A 441 11.25 -8.10 -41.14
N LEU A 442 11.43 -6.87 -40.63
CA LEU A 442 12.23 -5.83 -41.28
C LEU A 442 13.73 -6.20 -41.33
N CYS A 443 14.21 -6.96 -40.35
CA CYS A 443 15.60 -7.42 -40.29
C CYS A 443 15.86 -8.72 -41.10
N GLY A 444 14.84 -9.32 -41.73
CA GLY A 444 14.96 -10.55 -42.48
C GLY A 444 15.31 -11.78 -41.63
N GLN A 445 14.77 -11.86 -40.41
CA GLN A 445 14.99 -12.92 -39.42
C GLN A 445 13.75 -13.82 -39.28
N PRO A 446 13.45 -14.72 -40.20
CA PRO A 446 12.16 -15.43 -40.25
C PRO A 446 11.93 -16.38 -39.07
N LEU A 447 12.98 -16.97 -38.48
CA LEU A 447 12.83 -17.85 -37.33
C LEU A 447 12.36 -17.05 -36.08
N GLN A 448 13.04 -15.94 -35.80
CA GLN A 448 12.67 -15.06 -34.69
C GLN A 448 11.29 -14.38 -34.91
N GLU A 449 10.98 -14.04 -36.17
CA GLU A 449 9.64 -13.53 -36.52
C GLU A 449 8.57 -14.56 -36.16
N GLN A 450 8.74 -15.83 -36.57
CA GLN A 450 7.77 -16.89 -36.30
C GLN A 450 7.61 -17.13 -34.78
N GLU A 451 8.68 -17.09 -34.01
CA GLU A 451 8.68 -17.22 -32.56
C GLU A 451 7.93 -16.06 -31.90
N ALA A 452 8.17 -14.82 -32.34
CA ALA A 452 7.48 -13.63 -31.87
C ALA A 452 5.98 -13.65 -32.23
N VAL A 453 5.58 -14.14 -33.39
CA VAL A 453 4.19 -14.34 -33.81
C VAL A 453 3.48 -15.32 -32.87
N GLN A 454 4.10 -16.47 -32.58
CA GLN A 454 3.52 -17.48 -31.67
C GLN A 454 3.39 -16.92 -30.26
N THR A 455 4.40 -16.23 -29.76
CA THR A 455 4.40 -15.59 -28.45
C THR A 455 3.29 -14.55 -28.34
N HIS A 456 3.15 -13.67 -29.33
CA HIS A 456 2.10 -12.67 -29.39
C HIS A 456 0.70 -13.30 -29.43
N ALA A 457 0.51 -14.33 -30.26
CA ALA A 457 -0.76 -15.07 -30.32
C ALA A 457 -1.11 -15.72 -28.98
N GLY A 458 -0.13 -16.32 -28.29
CA GLY A 458 -0.33 -16.91 -26.97
C GLY A 458 -0.81 -15.89 -25.92
N PHE A 459 -0.17 -14.74 -25.81
CA PHE A 459 -0.60 -13.66 -24.90
C PHE A 459 -1.97 -13.10 -25.27
N SER A 460 -2.23 -12.92 -26.56
CA SER A 460 -3.53 -12.44 -27.05
C SER A 460 -4.66 -13.40 -26.69
N GLN A 461 -4.48 -14.71 -26.92
CA GLN A 461 -5.46 -15.73 -26.57
C GLN A 461 -5.70 -15.81 -25.05
N LEU A 462 -4.62 -15.74 -24.25
CA LEU A 462 -4.70 -15.73 -22.79
C LEU A 462 -5.59 -14.57 -22.30
N LEU A 463 -5.31 -13.34 -22.76
CA LEU A 463 -6.03 -12.15 -22.36
C LEU A 463 -7.50 -12.15 -22.83
N LEU A 464 -7.76 -12.65 -24.05
CA LEU A 464 -9.12 -12.76 -24.59
C LEU A 464 -9.95 -13.81 -23.83
N LYS A 465 -9.38 -14.96 -23.54
CA LYS A 465 -10.04 -16.02 -22.75
C LYS A 465 -10.40 -15.50 -21.37
N ASP A 466 -9.46 -14.88 -20.65
CA ASP A 466 -9.70 -14.32 -19.32
C ASP A 466 -10.72 -13.18 -19.36
N HIS A 467 -10.66 -12.31 -20.37
CA HIS A 467 -11.63 -11.25 -20.58
C HIS A 467 -13.06 -11.78 -20.71
N PHE A 468 -13.23 -12.82 -21.55
CA PHE A 468 -14.53 -13.45 -21.72
C PHE A 468 -15.01 -14.11 -20.42
N GLN A 469 -14.14 -14.83 -19.72
CA GLN A 469 -14.48 -15.44 -18.43
C GLN A 469 -14.89 -14.37 -17.40
N ALA A 470 -14.13 -13.31 -17.27
CA ALA A 470 -14.40 -12.22 -16.34
C ALA A 470 -15.74 -11.52 -16.63
N SER A 471 -16.11 -11.36 -17.91
CA SER A 471 -17.38 -10.72 -18.31
C SER A 471 -18.62 -11.54 -17.97
N GLN A 472 -18.48 -12.85 -17.78
CA GLN A 472 -19.57 -13.77 -17.41
C GLN A 472 -19.79 -13.86 -15.88
N LEU A 473 -18.87 -13.33 -15.08
CA LEU A 473 -19.00 -13.40 -13.63
C LEU A 473 -20.05 -12.39 -13.11
N PRO A 474 -20.85 -12.77 -12.10
CA PRO A 474 -21.79 -11.84 -11.46
C PRO A 474 -21.06 -10.64 -10.83
N GLU A 475 -19.82 -10.83 -10.35
CA GLU A 475 -18.96 -9.80 -9.78
C GLU A 475 -18.58 -8.71 -10.79
N HIS A 476 -18.64 -9.01 -12.10
CA HIS A 476 -18.42 -8.00 -13.15
C HIS A 476 -19.36 -6.79 -12.99
N ASN A 477 -20.58 -7.02 -12.53
CA ASN A 477 -21.55 -5.95 -12.30
C ASN A 477 -21.16 -4.97 -11.18
N LEU A 478 -20.16 -5.30 -10.35
CA LEU A 478 -19.66 -4.37 -9.32
C LEU A 478 -19.14 -3.05 -9.88
N ILE A 479 -18.68 -3.02 -11.14
CA ILE A 479 -18.26 -1.77 -11.79
C ILE A 479 -19.43 -0.83 -12.13
N GLN A 480 -20.64 -1.37 -12.32
CA GLN A 480 -21.84 -0.63 -12.70
C GLN A 480 -22.59 -0.07 -11.48
N VAL A 481 -22.23 -0.51 -10.29
CA VAL A 481 -22.87 -0.04 -9.05
C VAL A 481 -22.59 1.46 -8.92
N ARG A 482 -23.60 2.28 -9.21
CA ARG A 482 -23.59 3.70 -8.82
C ARG A 482 -23.26 3.75 -7.32
N PRO A 483 -22.56 4.79 -6.83
CA PRO A 483 -22.13 4.92 -5.44
C PRO A 483 -23.31 5.17 -4.46
N THR A 484 -24.39 4.44 -4.60
CA THR A 484 -25.45 4.30 -3.60
C THR A 484 -25.07 3.18 -2.64
N TRP A 485 -23.81 3.19 -2.23
CA TRP A 485 -23.41 2.50 -1.02
C TRP A 485 -24.06 3.24 0.13
N PRO A 486 -24.64 2.54 1.12
CA PRO A 486 -25.35 3.21 2.18
C PRO A 486 -24.51 4.39 2.67
N CYS A 487 -25.00 5.60 2.46
CA CYS A 487 -24.47 6.78 3.13
C CYS A 487 -24.64 6.52 4.61
N LEU A 488 -23.63 5.87 5.21
CA LEU A 488 -23.49 5.98 6.65
C LEU A 488 -23.42 7.47 6.95
N PRO A 489 -24.16 7.97 7.97
CA PRO A 489 -24.10 9.35 8.36
C PRO A 489 -22.63 9.76 8.45
N ARG A 490 -22.33 11.04 8.24
CA ARG A 490 -20.99 11.64 8.27
C ARG A 490 -20.32 11.42 9.64
N GLU A 491 -20.16 10.17 10.03
CA GLU A 491 -19.34 9.77 11.16
C GLU A 491 -17.90 9.85 10.71
N ARG A 492 -17.14 10.61 11.47
CA ARG A 492 -15.71 10.86 11.36
C ARG A 492 -14.99 9.55 11.07
N VAL A 493 -14.53 9.40 9.82
CA VAL A 493 -13.77 8.24 9.36
C VAL A 493 -12.44 8.25 10.07
N LEU A 494 -12.29 7.31 11.00
CA LEU A 494 -11.08 7.11 11.78
C LEU A 494 -9.92 6.68 10.89
N ALA A 495 -8.86 7.47 10.87
CA ALA A 495 -7.59 7.08 10.30
C ALA A 495 -6.91 6.07 11.23
N GLY A 496 -6.70 4.89 10.78
CA GLY A 496 -5.92 3.91 11.50
C GLY A 496 -5.35 2.89 10.54
N VAL A 497 -4.10 3.04 10.05
CA VAL A 497 -3.37 1.95 9.40
C VAL A 497 -2.97 0.93 10.46
N PHE A 498 -2.94 1.36 11.71
CA PHE A 498 -2.71 0.55 12.87
C PHE A 498 -3.72 1.01 13.92
N GLU A 499 -4.83 0.30 14.11
CA GLU A 499 -5.41 0.28 15.43
C GLU A 499 -4.30 -0.24 16.34
N LEU A 500 -3.77 0.66 17.15
CA LEU A 500 -2.86 0.35 18.23
C LEU A 500 -3.58 -0.61 19.20
N THR A 501 -3.64 -1.89 18.86
CA THR A 501 -3.82 -2.95 19.84
C THR A 501 -2.51 -3.10 20.62
N LEU A 502 -2.07 -1.97 21.19
CA LEU A 502 -0.88 -1.89 22.05
C LEU A 502 -1.11 -2.55 23.41
N ILE A 503 -2.30 -3.09 23.65
CA ILE A 503 -2.63 -3.67 24.95
C ILE A 503 -3.58 -4.84 24.71
N GLN A 504 -3.07 -6.00 24.39
CA GLN A 504 -3.80 -7.23 24.64
C GLN A 504 -3.60 -7.71 26.08
N ARG A 505 -4.74 -8.12 26.66
CA ARG A 505 -4.93 -8.64 27.98
C ARG A 505 -3.90 -9.71 28.32
N THR A 506 -3.15 -9.47 29.37
CA THR A 506 -2.76 -10.55 30.26
C THR A 506 -3.88 -10.70 31.27
N THR A 507 -4.69 -11.73 31.17
CA THR A 507 -5.38 -12.33 32.32
C THR A 507 -4.38 -12.99 33.19
#